data_e956f831db386554aeb3bc06b5d15d49
#
_entry.id   e956f831db386554aeb3bc06b5d15d49
#
_cell.length_a   1.000
_cell.length_b   1.000
_cell.length_c   1.000
_cell.angle_alpha   90.00
_cell.angle_beta   90.00
_cell.angle_gamma   90.00
#
_symmetry.space_group_name_H-M   'P 1'
#
loop_
_entity.id
_entity.type
_entity.pdbx_description
1 polymer ?
#
loop_
_entity_poly.entity_id
_entity_poly.type
_entity_poly.pdbx_seq_one_letter_code
_entity_poly.pdbx_strand_id
1 'polypeptide(L)'
;AGILFLAGLSLLLYPLVANQWNNYRQSRLISEYESVVKDESRKGTINYEKEWERANAYNQSLLPSILPDSFAIAAASDKPGEEYMSCLNILTDEMMGYVEVPKINIKIPIFHTTSEEVLSKGAGHLEGSSLPVGGENTHSVVSAHRGLPSASLFTDLDQLEDGDHFLIRVLDQTLCYEVDQIHIVEPENTSDLAVEPGQDLVTLLTCTPYAVNTKRLLVRGHRVPYEEETIEKEEKESPMSLYTNYLLWVVVGLAVTAVLIIFLWQY
;
A
#
# COMPACT_ATOMS: atom_id res chain seq x y z
N ALA A 1 34.31 -11.18 -21.42
CA ALA A 1 32.97 -11.00 -22.00
C ALA A 1 31.89 -11.68 -21.14
N GLY A 2 32.01 -12.98 -20.77
CA GLY A 2 30.97 -13.72 -20.03
C GLY A 2 30.59 -13.13 -18.67
N ILE A 3 31.56 -12.72 -17.86
CA ILE A 3 31.33 -12.11 -16.52
C ILE A 3 30.59 -10.78 -16.66
N LEU A 4 30.94 -9.94 -17.63
CA LEU A 4 30.26 -8.66 -17.85
C LEU A 4 28.82 -8.86 -18.34
N PHE A 5 28.58 -9.88 -19.16
CA PHE A 5 27.22 -10.26 -19.60
C PHE A 5 26.38 -10.73 -18.42
N LEU A 6 26.90 -11.63 -17.57
CA LEU A 6 26.20 -12.11 -16.38
C LEU A 6 25.91 -10.98 -15.39
N ALA A 7 26.83 -10.06 -15.16
CA ALA A 7 26.63 -8.90 -14.31
C ALA A 7 25.52 -7.98 -14.86
N GLY A 8 25.54 -7.68 -16.17
CA GLY A 8 24.48 -6.89 -16.81
C GLY A 8 23.12 -7.56 -16.76
N LEU A 9 23.05 -8.87 -17.00
CA LEU A 9 21.82 -9.65 -16.91
C LEU A 9 21.28 -9.67 -15.48
N SER A 10 22.14 -9.82 -14.48
CA SER A 10 21.73 -9.77 -13.06
C SER A 10 21.13 -8.43 -12.68
N LEU A 11 21.71 -7.31 -13.12
CA LEU A 11 21.17 -5.96 -12.90
C LEU A 11 19.81 -5.77 -13.60
N LEU A 12 19.68 -6.28 -14.81
CA LEU A 12 18.43 -6.21 -15.57
C LEU A 12 17.31 -7.03 -14.92
N LEU A 13 17.61 -8.21 -14.39
CA LEU A 13 16.61 -9.10 -13.79
C LEU A 13 16.31 -8.75 -12.32
N TYR A 14 17.16 -7.96 -11.66
CA TYR A 14 17.01 -7.64 -10.24
C TYR A 14 15.63 -7.11 -9.86
N PRO A 15 15.03 -6.11 -10.57
CA PRO A 15 13.71 -5.59 -10.19
C PRO A 15 12.61 -6.66 -10.24
N LEU A 16 12.66 -7.55 -11.24
CA LEU A 16 11.67 -8.61 -11.40
C LEU A 16 11.74 -9.63 -10.27
N VAL A 17 12.95 -10.10 -9.95
CA VAL A 17 13.18 -11.09 -8.89
C VAL A 17 12.87 -10.49 -7.52
N ALA A 18 13.30 -9.26 -7.28
CA ALA A 18 13.10 -8.57 -6.00
C ALA A 18 11.60 -8.27 -5.77
N ASN A 19 10.88 -7.78 -6.80
CA ASN A 19 9.45 -7.56 -6.70
C ASN A 19 8.67 -8.87 -6.45
N GLN A 20 9.01 -9.95 -7.17
CA GLN A 20 8.36 -11.25 -6.96
C GLN A 20 8.60 -11.79 -5.53
N TRP A 21 9.81 -11.61 -5.01
CA TRP A 21 10.13 -11.98 -3.64
C TRP A 21 9.34 -11.15 -2.62
N ASN A 22 9.21 -9.84 -2.87
CA ASN A 22 8.46 -8.97 -1.98
C ASN A 22 6.96 -9.30 -1.98
N ASN A 23 6.37 -9.52 -3.16
CA ASN A 23 4.99 -9.96 -3.29
C ASN A 23 4.74 -11.30 -2.57
N TYR A 24 5.66 -12.25 -2.66
CA TYR A 24 5.57 -13.50 -1.91
C TYR A 24 5.59 -13.28 -0.39
N ARG A 25 6.48 -12.41 0.11
CA ARG A 25 6.53 -12.05 1.53
C ARG A 25 5.25 -11.39 2.00
N GLN A 26 4.74 -10.42 1.25
CA GLN A 26 3.48 -9.72 1.57
C GLN A 26 2.30 -10.69 1.59
N SER A 27 2.17 -11.54 0.57
CA SER A 27 1.11 -12.56 0.52
C SER A 27 1.18 -13.53 1.70
N ARG A 28 2.39 -13.88 2.15
CA ARG A 28 2.57 -14.74 3.33
C ARG A 28 2.10 -14.04 4.61
N LEU A 29 2.48 -12.77 4.82
CA LEU A 29 2.05 -11.98 5.98
C LEU A 29 0.53 -11.82 6.01
N ILE A 30 -0.07 -11.49 4.86
CA ILE A 30 -1.53 -11.37 4.73
C ILE A 30 -2.20 -12.72 5.02
N SER A 31 -1.70 -13.83 4.48
CA SER A 31 -2.25 -15.16 4.75
C SER A 31 -2.15 -15.54 6.22
N GLU A 32 -1.05 -15.18 6.90
CA GLU A 32 -0.89 -15.40 8.34
C GLU A 32 -1.90 -14.58 9.13
N TYR A 33 -2.06 -13.29 8.82
CA TYR A 33 -3.06 -12.40 9.40
C TYR A 33 -4.48 -12.96 9.22
N GLU A 34 -4.86 -13.30 7.99
CA GLU A 34 -6.17 -13.88 7.69
C GLU A 34 -6.41 -15.21 8.42
N SER A 35 -5.38 -16.05 8.53
CA SER A 35 -5.50 -17.32 9.24
C SER A 35 -5.80 -17.12 10.73
N VAL A 36 -5.19 -16.10 11.34
CA VAL A 36 -5.44 -15.74 12.74
C VAL A 36 -6.83 -15.16 12.92
N VAL A 37 -7.25 -14.28 12.01
CA VAL A 37 -8.59 -13.66 12.04
C VAL A 37 -9.70 -14.69 11.79
N LYS A 38 -9.50 -15.66 10.90
CA LYS A 38 -10.48 -16.69 10.54
C LYS A 38 -10.50 -17.90 11.51
N ASP A 39 -9.48 -18.06 12.35
CA ASP A 39 -9.36 -19.20 13.27
C ASP A 39 -10.40 -19.12 14.39
N GLU A 40 -11.46 -19.93 14.27
CA GLU A 40 -12.53 -19.99 15.28
C GLU A 40 -12.05 -20.43 16.67
N SER A 41 -10.95 -21.19 16.75
CA SER A 41 -10.36 -21.59 18.04
C SER A 41 -9.74 -20.40 18.77
N ARG A 42 -9.37 -19.35 18.07
CA ARG A 42 -8.82 -18.10 18.60
C ARG A 42 -9.84 -16.99 18.82
N LYS A 43 -11.10 -17.17 18.39
CA LYS A 43 -12.20 -16.22 18.69
C LYS A 43 -12.42 -15.96 20.19
N GLY A 44 -11.93 -16.84 21.06
CA GLY A 44 -11.91 -16.63 22.51
C GLY A 44 -10.64 -15.94 23.05
N THR A 45 -9.57 -15.81 22.25
CA THR A 45 -8.30 -15.18 22.66
C THR A 45 -8.16 -13.77 22.14
N ILE A 46 -8.74 -13.47 20.96
CA ILE A 46 -8.79 -12.11 20.40
C ILE A 46 -10.21 -11.59 20.53
N ASN A 47 -10.38 -10.59 21.38
CA ASN A 47 -11.66 -9.91 21.52
C ASN A 47 -11.74 -8.77 20.51
N TYR A 48 -12.28 -9.05 19.31
CA TYR A 48 -12.43 -8.06 18.23
C TYR A 48 -13.26 -6.86 18.66
N GLU A 49 -14.35 -7.04 19.39
CA GLU A 49 -15.18 -5.94 19.89
C GLU A 49 -14.35 -4.97 20.73
N LYS A 50 -13.51 -5.49 21.62
CA LYS A 50 -12.61 -4.68 22.43
C LYS A 50 -11.54 -3.97 21.60
N GLU A 51 -10.99 -4.61 20.56
CA GLU A 51 -10.03 -3.98 19.67
C GLU A 51 -10.69 -2.86 18.84
N TRP A 52 -11.92 -3.08 18.35
CA TRP A 52 -12.72 -2.05 17.70
C TRP A 52 -13.03 -0.89 18.66
N GLU A 53 -13.44 -1.15 19.88
CA GLU A 53 -13.69 -0.12 20.90
C GLU A 53 -12.43 0.70 21.17
N ARG A 54 -11.27 0.06 21.32
CA ARG A 54 -9.99 0.74 21.55
C ARG A 54 -9.59 1.63 20.37
N ALA A 55 -9.68 1.11 19.17
CA ALA A 55 -9.33 1.86 17.96
C ALA A 55 -10.27 3.07 17.77
N ASN A 56 -11.56 2.89 18.00
CA ASN A 56 -12.54 3.98 17.96
C ASN A 56 -12.31 5.00 19.08
N ALA A 57 -11.99 4.57 20.30
CA ALA A 57 -11.67 5.47 21.39
C ALA A 57 -10.41 6.28 21.10
N TYR A 58 -9.37 5.65 20.51
CA TYR A 58 -8.18 6.34 20.03
C TYR A 58 -8.54 7.41 18.99
N ASN A 59 -9.34 7.05 17.96
CA ASN A 59 -9.77 8.01 16.93
C ASN A 59 -10.51 9.21 17.51
N GLN A 60 -11.39 8.98 18.51
CA GLN A 60 -12.11 10.06 19.21
C GLN A 60 -11.20 10.93 20.09
N SER A 61 -10.07 10.40 20.55
CA SER A 61 -9.09 11.15 21.35
C SER A 61 -8.17 12.02 20.52
N LEU A 62 -8.10 11.79 19.18
CA LEU A 62 -7.26 12.58 18.30
C LEU A 62 -7.75 14.03 18.26
N LEU A 63 -6.86 14.94 18.61
CA LEU A 63 -7.13 16.38 18.46
C LEU A 63 -6.95 16.75 16.98
N PRO A 64 -7.75 17.71 16.46
CA PRO A 64 -7.50 18.29 15.16
C PRO A 64 -6.07 18.85 15.11
N SER A 65 -5.21 18.21 14.34
CA SER A 65 -3.81 18.60 14.19
C SER A 65 -3.45 18.70 12.71
N ILE A 66 -2.47 19.52 12.39
CA ILE A 66 -1.86 19.52 11.05
C ILE A 66 -0.99 18.26 11.00
N LEU A 67 -1.34 17.33 10.12
CA LEU A 67 -0.55 16.12 9.91
C LEU A 67 0.75 16.48 9.20
N PRO A 68 1.88 15.91 9.60
CA PRO A 68 3.13 16.07 8.88
C PRO A 68 3.16 15.21 7.61
N ASP A 69 4.08 15.51 6.70
CA ASP A 69 4.32 14.65 5.54
C ASP A 69 4.82 13.27 5.97
N SER A 70 4.17 12.21 5.51
CA SER A 70 4.46 10.81 5.87
C SER A 70 5.91 10.41 5.61
N PHE A 71 6.50 10.92 4.53
CA PHE A 71 7.88 10.58 4.15
C PHE A 71 8.92 11.45 4.87
N ALA A 72 8.52 12.62 5.38
CA ALA A 72 9.38 13.42 6.25
C ALA A 72 9.50 12.78 7.64
N ILE A 73 8.40 12.20 8.17
CA ILE A 73 8.43 11.43 9.43
C ILE A 73 9.33 10.20 9.30
N ALA A 74 9.32 9.51 8.16
CA ALA A 74 10.19 8.36 7.91
C ALA A 74 11.67 8.66 8.19
N ALA A 75 12.08 9.92 8.01
CA ALA A 75 13.43 10.40 8.30
C ALA A 75 13.62 10.89 9.75
N ALA A 76 12.54 11.07 10.52
CA ALA A 76 12.59 11.52 11.90
C ALA A 76 12.69 10.32 12.88
N SER A 77 13.39 10.50 13.97
CA SER A 77 13.63 9.44 14.96
C SER A 77 12.69 9.52 16.18
N ASP A 78 11.56 10.17 16.07
CA ASP A 78 10.59 10.26 17.15
C ASP A 78 9.95 8.90 17.41
N LYS A 79 9.83 8.56 18.71
CA LYS A 79 9.18 7.30 19.09
C LYS A 79 7.67 7.43 18.97
N PRO A 80 7.00 6.47 18.32
CA PRO A 80 5.54 6.47 18.22
C PRO A 80 4.90 6.31 19.61
N GLY A 81 3.67 6.78 19.75
CA GLY A 81 2.89 6.69 21.00
C GLY A 81 2.62 5.22 21.38
N GLU A 82 2.80 4.86 22.65
CA GLU A 82 2.56 3.49 23.14
C GLU A 82 1.11 3.05 22.93
N GLU A 83 0.15 3.95 23.13
CA GLU A 83 -1.27 3.69 22.90
C GLU A 83 -1.54 3.38 21.43
N TYR A 84 -1.01 4.20 20.51
CA TYR A 84 -1.08 3.99 19.08
C TYR A 84 -0.54 2.62 18.67
N MET A 85 0.68 2.28 19.08
CA MET A 85 1.34 1.01 18.77
C MET A 85 0.60 -0.21 19.33
N SER A 86 -0.21 -0.03 20.35
CA SER A 86 -0.98 -1.11 20.98
C SER A 86 -2.33 -1.40 20.32
N CYS A 87 -2.89 -0.47 19.52
CA CYS A 87 -4.13 -0.66 18.79
C CYS A 87 -3.93 -1.54 17.57
N LEU A 88 -4.87 -2.46 17.27
CA LEU A 88 -4.86 -3.32 16.07
C LEU A 88 -3.61 -4.21 15.90
N ASN A 89 -2.76 -4.36 16.92
CA ASN A 89 -1.53 -5.15 16.88
C ASN A 89 -1.77 -6.58 17.38
N ILE A 90 -2.59 -7.34 16.67
CA ILE A 90 -3.03 -8.69 17.10
C ILE A 90 -1.97 -9.77 16.91
N LEU A 91 -0.99 -9.56 16.04
CA LEU A 91 0.10 -10.50 15.75
C LEU A 91 1.42 -10.09 16.42
N THR A 92 1.48 -8.95 17.11
CA THR A 92 2.71 -8.38 17.70
C THR A 92 3.83 -8.08 16.70
N ASP A 93 3.51 -8.02 15.41
CA ASP A 93 4.42 -7.70 14.29
C ASP A 93 4.15 -6.30 13.69
N GLU A 94 3.37 -5.49 14.41
CA GLU A 94 2.96 -4.12 14.03
C GLU A 94 2.03 -4.04 12.82
N MET A 95 1.54 -5.18 12.29
CA MET A 95 0.57 -5.22 11.21
C MET A 95 -0.84 -4.95 11.73
N MET A 96 -1.49 -3.88 11.21
CA MET A 96 -2.87 -3.51 11.54
C MET A 96 -3.90 -4.24 10.69
N GLY A 97 -3.56 -4.55 9.46
CA GLY A 97 -4.44 -5.07 8.43
C GLY A 97 -3.77 -5.00 7.06
N TYR A 98 -4.56 -4.93 5.99
CA TYR A 98 -4.01 -4.73 4.65
C TYR A 98 -4.94 -3.93 3.75
N VAL A 99 -4.34 -3.24 2.77
CA VAL A 99 -5.05 -2.55 1.69
C VAL A 99 -5.06 -3.42 0.44
N GLU A 100 -6.21 -3.46 -0.22
CA GLU A 100 -6.42 -4.13 -1.50
C GLU A 100 -6.94 -3.11 -2.50
N VAL A 101 -6.31 -3.00 -3.67
CA VAL A 101 -6.73 -2.10 -4.75
C VAL A 101 -6.91 -2.93 -6.02
N PRO A 102 -8.15 -3.36 -6.33
CA PRO A 102 -8.46 -4.31 -7.41
C PRO A 102 -8.02 -3.81 -8.78
N LYS A 103 -8.31 -2.55 -9.11
CA LYS A 103 -7.96 -1.91 -10.39
C LYS A 103 -6.49 -2.05 -10.78
N ILE A 104 -5.57 -2.05 -9.82
CA ILE A 104 -4.12 -2.17 -10.04
C ILE A 104 -3.56 -3.48 -9.49
N ASN A 105 -4.42 -4.39 -9.07
CA ASN A 105 -4.11 -5.74 -8.62
C ASN A 105 -3.01 -5.79 -7.54
N ILE A 106 -3.18 -5.01 -6.47
CA ILE A 106 -2.27 -5.01 -5.32
C ILE A 106 -2.98 -5.38 -4.03
N LYS A 107 -2.25 -6.12 -3.16
CA LYS A 107 -2.60 -6.39 -1.77
C LYS A 107 -1.36 -6.16 -0.93
N ILE A 108 -1.41 -5.15 -0.05
CA ILE A 108 -0.24 -4.67 0.68
C ILE A 108 -0.56 -4.63 2.17
N PRO A 109 0.24 -5.26 3.06
CA PRO A 109 0.06 -5.15 4.50
C PRO A 109 0.25 -3.71 4.97
N ILE A 110 -0.60 -3.28 5.90
CA ILE A 110 -0.53 -1.98 6.57
C ILE A 110 0.09 -2.18 7.94
N PHE A 111 1.18 -1.48 8.21
CA PHE A 111 1.88 -1.49 9.49
C PHE A 111 1.70 -0.16 10.23
N HIS A 112 1.98 -0.19 11.53
CA HIS A 112 2.12 1.02 12.31
C HIS A 112 3.29 1.86 11.79
N THR A 113 3.13 3.17 11.85
CA THR A 113 4.10 4.21 11.44
C THR A 113 4.41 4.26 9.94
N THR A 114 5.10 5.31 9.55
CA THR A 114 5.64 5.49 8.19
C THR A 114 7.16 5.51 8.20
N SER A 115 7.78 4.72 9.11
CA SER A 115 9.25 4.61 9.16
C SER A 115 9.80 4.00 7.87
N GLU A 116 11.05 4.29 7.53
CA GLU A 116 11.71 3.72 6.34
C GLU A 116 11.70 2.18 6.36
N GLU A 117 11.86 1.59 7.55
CA GLU A 117 11.76 0.14 7.71
C GLU A 117 10.38 -0.40 7.29
N VAL A 118 9.31 0.28 7.70
CA VAL A 118 7.92 -0.06 7.34
C VAL A 118 7.71 0.13 5.84
N LEU A 119 8.01 1.32 5.31
CA LEU A 119 7.76 1.66 3.91
C LEU A 119 8.58 0.81 2.93
N SER A 120 9.70 0.23 3.35
CA SER A 120 10.48 -0.69 2.53
C SER A 120 9.83 -2.07 2.34
N LYS A 121 8.90 -2.47 3.22
CA LYS A 121 8.27 -3.80 3.24
C LYS A 121 6.77 -3.81 2.94
N GLY A 122 6.08 -2.66 3.10
CA GLY A 122 4.63 -2.56 2.93
C GLY A 122 4.13 -1.13 2.92
N ALA A 123 2.87 -0.96 3.31
CA ALA A 123 2.27 0.34 3.56
C ALA A 123 2.38 0.68 5.05
N GLY A 124 2.53 1.95 5.36
CA GLY A 124 2.57 2.48 6.71
C GLY A 124 1.37 3.38 7.00
N HIS A 125 0.77 3.23 8.15
CA HIS A 125 -0.25 4.13 8.65
C HIS A 125 0.40 5.38 9.24
N LEU A 126 -0.07 6.57 8.84
CA LEU A 126 0.43 7.84 9.34
C LEU A 126 -0.09 8.09 10.76
N GLU A 127 0.79 8.03 11.78
CA GLU A 127 0.44 8.36 13.15
C GLU A 127 -0.11 9.79 13.25
N GLY A 128 -1.19 9.95 13.99
CA GLY A 128 -1.93 11.22 14.09
C GLY A 128 -3.11 11.34 13.14
N SER A 129 -3.18 10.52 12.09
CA SER A 129 -4.43 10.27 11.34
C SER A 129 -5.29 9.23 12.05
N SER A 130 -6.57 9.12 11.69
CA SER A 130 -7.45 8.10 12.27
C SER A 130 -6.96 6.70 11.94
N LEU A 131 -7.00 5.76 12.90
CA LEU A 131 -6.77 4.35 12.65
C LEU A 131 -7.76 3.85 11.57
N PRO A 132 -7.37 2.87 10.74
CA PRO A 132 -8.13 2.46 9.56
C PRO A 132 -9.32 1.54 9.90
N VAL A 133 -10.13 1.95 10.87
CA VAL A 133 -11.34 1.23 11.33
C VAL A 133 -12.63 1.85 10.82
N GLY A 134 -12.55 2.95 10.08
CA GLY A 134 -13.71 3.68 9.57
C GLY A 134 -14.51 4.37 10.67
N GLY A 135 -15.68 4.87 10.29
CA GLY A 135 -16.62 5.57 11.16
C GLY A 135 -16.75 7.06 10.83
N GLU A 136 -17.85 7.67 11.27
CA GLU A 136 -18.06 9.11 11.08
C GLU A 136 -16.98 9.94 11.75
N ASN A 137 -16.56 11.02 11.10
CA ASN A 137 -15.51 11.93 11.54
C ASN A 137 -14.13 11.24 11.64
N THR A 138 -13.84 10.31 10.70
CA THR A 138 -12.53 9.69 10.59
C THR A 138 -11.88 9.97 9.23
N HIS A 139 -10.56 10.11 9.22
CA HIS A 139 -9.75 10.17 8.02
C HIS A 139 -8.43 9.43 8.27
N SER A 140 -8.30 8.23 7.70
CA SER A 140 -7.09 7.42 7.81
C SER A 140 -6.16 7.69 6.63
N VAL A 141 -4.85 7.76 6.89
CA VAL A 141 -3.83 7.96 5.85
C VAL A 141 -2.90 6.76 5.81
N VAL A 142 -2.88 6.10 4.65
CA VAL A 142 -2.05 4.93 4.37
C VAL A 142 -1.04 5.27 3.29
N SER A 143 0.24 5.21 3.63
CA SER A 143 1.35 5.63 2.77
C SER A 143 2.18 4.44 2.31
N ALA A 144 2.60 4.43 1.04
CA ALA A 144 3.56 3.46 0.53
C ALA A 144 4.44 4.08 -0.54
N HIS A 145 5.61 3.50 -0.75
CA HIS A 145 6.54 3.95 -1.77
C HIS A 145 6.03 3.75 -3.20
N ARG A 146 6.53 4.61 -4.10
CA ARG A 146 6.40 4.51 -5.54
C ARG A 146 7.77 4.44 -6.19
N GLY A 147 7.92 3.52 -7.15
CA GLY A 147 9.15 3.43 -7.94
C GLY A 147 10.32 2.77 -7.24
N LEU A 148 10.10 1.96 -6.19
CA LEU A 148 11.16 1.12 -5.65
C LEU A 148 11.51 0.01 -6.63
N PRO A 149 12.81 -0.21 -6.95
CA PRO A 149 13.21 -1.31 -7.83
C PRO A 149 12.86 -2.70 -7.25
N SER A 150 12.66 -2.80 -5.93
CA SER A 150 12.43 -4.06 -5.22
C SER A 150 10.96 -4.39 -4.98
N ALA A 151 10.03 -3.44 -5.15
CA ALA A 151 8.62 -3.64 -4.81
C ALA A 151 7.71 -2.69 -5.60
N SER A 152 6.59 -3.22 -6.10
CA SER A 152 5.59 -2.39 -6.79
C SER A 152 4.88 -1.42 -5.85
N LEU A 153 4.44 -1.87 -4.69
CA LEU A 153 3.69 -1.09 -3.70
C LEU A 153 2.65 -0.17 -4.37
N PHE A 154 2.71 1.15 -4.13
CA PHE A 154 1.82 2.14 -4.78
C PHE A 154 2.38 2.70 -6.10
N THR A 155 3.20 1.91 -6.82
CA THR A 155 3.80 2.36 -8.09
C THR A 155 2.77 2.75 -9.13
N ASP A 156 1.69 2.00 -9.23
CA ASP A 156 0.62 2.18 -10.22
C ASP A 156 -0.60 2.94 -9.65
N LEU A 157 -0.50 3.58 -8.46
CA LEU A 157 -1.61 4.28 -7.81
C LEU A 157 -2.19 5.42 -8.66
N ASP A 158 -1.41 6.00 -9.57
CA ASP A 158 -1.84 7.03 -10.50
C ASP A 158 -2.71 6.51 -11.65
N GLN A 159 -2.99 5.21 -11.71
CA GLN A 159 -3.92 4.62 -12.66
C GLN A 159 -5.35 4.57 -12.12
N LEU A 160 -5.57 4.95 -10.85
CA LEU A 160 -6.92 5.08 -10.31
C LEU A 160 -7.60 6.34 -10.84
N GLU A 161 -8.91 6.21 -10.99
CA GLU A 161 -9.83 7.27 -11.44
C GLU A 161 -10.98 7.42 -10.42
N ASP A 162 -11.70 8.54 -10.48
CA ASP A 162 -12.89 8.75 -9.67
C ASP A 162 -13.92 7.62 -9.93
N GLY A 163 -14.45 7.04 -8.86
CA GLY A 163 -15.36 5.90 -8.90
C GLY A 163 -14.71 4.53 -8.83
N ASP A 164 -13.37 4.41 -8.90
CA ASP A 164 -12.66 3.15 -8.62
C ASP A 164 -12.72 2.82 -7.12
N HIS A 165 -12.54 1.56 -6.76
CA HIS A 165 -12.64 1.13 -5.38
C HIS A 165 -11.32 0.62 -4.81
N PHE A 166 -11.17 0.80 -3.49
CA PHE A 166 -10.16 0.10 -2.71
C PHE A 166 -10.74 -0.39 -1.38
N LEU A 167 -10.10 -1.40 -0.82
CA LEU A 167 -10.57 -2.07 0.38
C LEU A 167 -9.52 -1.95 1.49
N ILE A 168 -9.98 -1.66 2.70
CA ILE A 168 -9.19 -1.83 3.92
C ILE A 168 -9.73 -3.05 4.64
N ARG A 169 -8.88 -4.05 4.82
CA ARG A 169 -9.22 -5.25 5.57
C ARG A 169 -8.54 -5.21 6.92
N VAL A 170 -9.33 -5.06 7.95
CA VAL A 170 -8.87 -4.88 9.32
C VAL A 170 -9.71 -5.73 10.25
N LEU A 171 -9.06 -6.49 11.13
CA LEU A 171 -9.71 -7.48 11.98
C LEU A 171 -10.64 -8.38 11.14
N ASP A 172 -11.89 -8.50 11.54
CA ASP A 172 -12.93 -9.31 10.91
C ASP A 172 -13.78 -8.55 9.87
N GLN A 173 -13.41 -7.31 9.51
CA GLN A 173 -14.19 -6.48 8.60
C GLN A 173 -13.46 -6.13 7.31
N THR A 174 -14.27 -5.93 6.27
CA THR A 174 -13.88 -5.37 4.98
C THR A 174 -14.54 -4.00 4.84
N LEU A 175 -13.74 -2.97 4.76
CA LEU A 175 -14.15 -1.59 4.59
C LEU A 175 -13.92 -1.20 3.14
N CYS A 176 -15.00 -0.90 2.39
CA CYS A 176 -14.92 -0.51 0.98
C CYS A 176 -14.98 1.02 0.85
N TYR A 177 -14.10 1.57 0.04
CA TYR A 177 -14.00 3.00 -0.25
C TYR A 177 -14.03 3.22 -1.75
N GLU A 178 -14.87 4.16 -2.20
CA GLU A 178 -14.94 4.64 -3.58
C GLU A 178 -14.11 5.92 -3.71
N VAL A 179 -13.22 5.96 -4.70
CA VAL A 179 -12.36 7.13 -4.96
C VAL A 179 -13.21 8.33 -5.33
N ASP A 180 -13.05 9.42 -4.61
CA ASP A 180 -13.80 10.68 -4.80
C ASP A 180 -12.89 11.89 -5.02
N GLN A 181 -11.58 11.74 -4.80
CA GLN A 181 -10.62 12.84 -4.97
C GLN A 181 -9.24 12.32 -5.30
N ILE A 182 -8.62 12.88 -6.34
CA ILE A 182 -7.23 12.61 -6.71
C ILE A 182 -6.50 13.93 -6.85
N HIS A 183 -5.56 14.19 -5.93
CA HIS A 183 -4.79 15.43 -5.90
C HIS A 183 -3.29 15.19 -5.92
N ILE A 184 -2.57 16.11 -6.58
CA ILE A 184 -1.11 16.19 -6.51
C ILE A 184 -0.74 17.47 -5.79
N VAL A 185 -0.09 17.33 -4.66
CA VAL A 185 0.23 18.43 -3.74
C VAL A 185 1.73 18.51 -3.43
N GLU A 186 2.18 19.67 -2.95
CA GLU A 186 3.52 19.79 -2.35
C GLU A 186 3.57 19.03 -1.00
N PRO A 187 4.74 18.51 -0.58
CA PRO A 187 4.86 17.71 0.64
C PRO A 187 4.36 18.41 1.92
N GLU A 188 4.50 19.72 1.98
CA GLU A 188 4.08 20.53 3.13
C GLU A 188 2.57 20.79 3.16
N ASN A 189 1.86 20.55 2.06
CA ASN A 189 0.42 20.74 1.97
C ASN A 189 -0.32 19.48 2.35
N THR A 190 -0.67 19.37 3.62
CA THR A 190 -1.41 18.24 4.20
C THR A 190 -2.87 18.58 4.51
N SER A 191 -3.40 19.70 3.96
CA SER A 191 -4.78 20.14 4.20
C SER A 191 -5.84 19.13 3.81
N ASP A 192 -5.58 18.36 2.72
CA ASP A 192 -6.50 17.35 2.21
C ASP A 192 -6.52 16.05 3.06
N LEU A 193 -5.69 15.98 4.11
CA LEU A 193 -5.66 14.86 5.05
C LEU A 193 -6.46 15.13 6.33
N ALA A 194 -7.07 16.29 6.44
CA ALA A 194 -7.86 16.67 7.62
C ALA A 194 -9.14 15.83 7.72
N VAL A 195 -9.60 15.60 8.94
CA VAL A 195 -10.90 14.98 9.21
C VAL A 195 -12.01 15.92 8.76
N GLU A 196 -12.95 15.41 7.97
CA GLU A 196 -14.15 16.12 7.54
C GLU A 196 -15.36 15.68 8.37
N PRO A 197 -16.15 16.64 8.96
CA PRO A 197 -17.29 16.27 9.78
C PRO A 197 -18.33 15.42 9.04
N GLY A 198 -18.75 14.32 9.67
CA GLY A 198 -19.73 13.39 9.12
C GLY A 198 -19.21 12.44 8.05
N GLN A 199 -17.92 12.52 7.68
CA GLN A 199 -17.33 11.66 6.66
C GLN A 199 -16.53 10.50 7.29
N ASP A 200 -16.45 9.39 6.55
CA ASP A 200 -15.57 8.25 6.78
C ASP A 200 -14.64 8.15 5.56
N LEU A 201 -13.40 8.61 5.73
CA LEU A 201 -12.44 8.80 4.65
C LEU A 201 -11.17 7.98 4.86
N VAL A 202 -10.59 7.53 3.75
CA VAL A 202 -9.23 6.99 3.69
C VAL A 202 -8.49 7.62 2.53
N THR A 203 -7.25 8.05 2.76
CA THR A 203 -6.35 8.51 1.69
C THR A 203 -5.17 7.56 1.52
N LEU A 204 -5.01 7.04 0.30
CA LEU A 204 -3.79 6.36 -0.14
C LEU A 204 -2.80 7.41 -0.63
N LEU A 205 -1.60 7.43 -0.02
CA LEU A 205 -0.60 8.48 -0.24
C LEU A 205 0.70 7.88 -0.79
N THR A 206 1.23 8.48 -1.85
CA THR A 206 2.53 8.11 -2.41
C THR A 206 3.28 9.32 -2.98
N CYS A 207 4.56 9.11 -3.34
CA CYS A 207 5.36 10.13 -4.00
C CYS A 207 5.08 10.21 -5.50
N THR A 208 5.20 11.40 -6.08
CA THR A 208 5.05 11.66 -7.52
C THR A 208 5.94 12.84 -7.94
N PRO A 209 6.33 13.02 -9.23
CA PRO A 209 6.28 12.04 -10.31
C PRO A 209 7.18 10.81 -10.06
N TYR A 210 6.93 9.73 -10.80
CA TYR A 210 7.71 8.49 -10.70
C TYR A 210 9.23 8.76 -10.76
N ALA A 211 10.00 8.18 -9.85
CA ALA A 211 11.45 8.34 -9.69
C ALA A 211 11.94 9.76 -9.33
N VAL A 212 11.12 10.80 -9.44
CA VAL A 212 11.48 12.19 -9.08
C VAL A 212 11.05 12.50 -7.65
N ASN A 213 9.86 12.09 -7.25
CA ASN A 213 9.34 12.06 -5.87
C ASN A 213 9.28 13.43 -5.17
N THR A 214 9.13 14.53 -5.94
CA THR A 214 9.10 15.91 -5.39
C THR A 214 7.75 16.31 -4.82
N LYS A 215 6.67 15.61 -5.20
CA LYS A 215 5.30 15.90 -4.77
C LYS A 215 4.65 14.67 -4.13
N ARG A 216 3.43 14.83 -3.64
CA ARG A 216 2.60 13.74 -3.12
C ARG A 216 1.37 13.56 -4.00
N LEU A 217 1.06 12.31 -4.34
CA LEU A 217 -0.19 11.88 -4.92
C LEU A 217 -1.09 11.39 -3.79
N LEU A 218 -2.24 12.00 -3.66
CA LEU A 218 -3.29 11.67 -2.71
C LEU A 218 -4.47 11.10 -3.49
N VAL A 219 -4.82 9.85 -3.21
CA VAL A 219 -6.04 9.20 -3.74
C VAL A 219 -6.95 8.95 -2.55
N ARG A 220 -7.96 9.78 -2.41
CA ARG A 220 -8.94 9.71 -1.32
C ARG A 220 -10.16 8.91 -1.75
N GLY A 221 -10.70 8.13 -0.84
CA GLY A 221 -12.00 7.48 -0.99
C GLY A 221 -12.88 7.74 0.22
N HIS A 222 -14.19 7.78 -0.04
CA HIS A 222 -15.23 7.80 0.97
C HIS A 222 -15.86 6.41 1.13
N ARG A 223 -16.39 6.13 2.31
CA ARG A 223 -16.97 4.83 2.64
C ARG A 223 -18.21 4.51 1.83
N VAL A 224 -18.24 3.31 1.21
CA VAL A 224 -19.39 2.76 0.49
C VAL A 224 -19.69 1.33 0.93
N PRO A 225 -20.90 0.79 0.68
CA PRO A 225 -21.18 -0.63 0.89
C PRO A 225 -20.25 -1.51 0.05
N TYR A 226 -19.81 -2.64 0.63
CA TYR A 226 -19.00 -3.61 -0.11
C TYR A 226 -19.88 -4.45 -1.04
N GLU A 227 -19.58 -4.42 -2.34
CA GLU A 227 -20.25 -5.20 -3.38
C GLU A 227 -19.23 -6.06 -4.13
N GLU A 228 -19.27 -7.38 -3.92
CA GLU A 228 -18.29 -8.32 -4.46
C GLU A 228 -18.24 -8.30 -6.00
N GLU A 229 -19.40 -8.18 -6.67
CA GLU A 229 -19.48 -8.14 -8.14
C GLU A 229 -18.74 -6.92 -8.75
N THR A 230 -18.84 -5.76 -8.10
CA THR A 230 -18.14 -4.54 -8.51
C THR A 230 -16.64 -4.72 -8.40
N ILE A 231 -16.17 -5.25 -7.28
CA ILE A 231 -14.74 -5.49 -6.99
C ILE A 231 -14.15 -6.52 -7.96
N GLU A 232 -14.85 -7.64 -8.20
CA GLU A 232 -14.40 -8.65 -9.18
C GLU A 232 -14.33 -8.11 -10.61
N LYS A 233 -15.21 -7.19 -10.98
CA LYS A 233 -15.18 -6.56 -12.30
C LYS A 233 -13.94 -5.69 -12.46
N GLU A 234 -13.63 -4.84 -11.49
CA GLU A 234 -12.45 -3.98 -11.51
C GLU A 234 -11.15 -4.80 -11.57
N GLU A 235 -11.07 -5.91 -10.81
CA GLU A 235 -9.90 -6.80 -10.85
C GLU A 235 -9.69 -7.41 -12.25
N LYS A 236 -10.79 -7.76 -12.96
CA LYS A 236 -10.71 -8.29 -14.34
C LYS A 236 -10.34 -7.24 -15.38
N GLU A 237 -10.68 -5.97 -15.13
CA GLU A 237 -10.38 -4.82 -16.00
C GLU A 237 -9.02 -4.17 -15.68
N SER A 238 -8.24 -4.74 -14.75
CA SER A 238 -6.96 -4.21 -14.29
C SER A 238 -5.99 -3.95 -15.45
N PRO A 239 -5.45 -2.73 -15.56
CA PRO A 239 -4.48 -2.40 -16.60
C PRO A 239 -3.15 -3.13 -16.40
N MET A 240 -2.32 -3.17 -17.43
CA MET A 240 -1.00 -3.78 -17.35
C MET A 240 -0.07 -2.95 -16.45
N SER A 241 0.40 -3.54 -15.36
CA SER A 241 1.31 -2.87 -14.41
C SER A 241 2.63 -2.45 -15.04
N LEU A 242 3.30 -1.45 -14.47
CA LEU A 242 4.65 -1.03 -14.91
C LEU A 242 5.65 -2.20 -14.88
N TYR A 243 5.55 -3.11 -13.90
CA TYR A 243 6.42 -4.29 -13.84
C TYR A 243 6.15 -5.29 -14.95
N THR A 244 4.90 -5.50 -15.35
CA THR A 244 4.53 -6.36 -16.47
C THR A 244 5.03 -5.76 -17.79
N ASN A 245 4.88 -4.44 -17.97
CA ASN A 245 5.44 -3.72 -19.12
C ASN A 245 6.96 -3.85 -19.17
N TYR A 246 7.65 -3.67 -18.04
CA TYR A 246 9.10 -3.85 -17.96
C TYR A 246 9.53 -5.27 -18.34
N LEU A 247 8.85 -6.30 -17.83
CA LEU A 247 9.10 -7.70 -18.20
C LEU A 247 8.98 -7.93 -19.71
N LEU A 248 7.94 -7.38 -20.33
CA LEU A 248 7.72 -7.50 -21.78
C LEU A 248 8.93 -6.92 -22.55
N TRP A 249 9.39 -5.72 -22.19
CA TRP A 249 10.53 -5.09 -22.84
C TRP A 249 11.86 -5.83 -22.62
N VAL A 250 12.05 -6.42 -21.44
CA VAL A 250 13.20 -7.29 -21.15
C VAL A 250 13.18 -8.52 -22.07
N VAL A 251 12.04 -9.20 -22.21
CA VAL A 251 11.89 -10.37 -23.08
C VAL A 251 12.14 -10.00 -24.55
N VAL A 252 11.58 -8.89 -25.02
CA VAL A 252 11.80 -8.38 -26.39
C VAL A 252 13.28 -8.08 -26.62
N GLY A 253 13.94 -7.38 -25.69
CA GLY A 253 15.36 -7.06 -25.77
C GLY A 253 16.25 -8.30 -25.83
N LEU A 254 15.98 -9.31 -25.01
CA LEU A 254 16.70 -10.59 -25.04
C LEU A 254 16.49 -11.34 -26.38
N ALA A 255 15.25 -11.35 -26.90
CA ALA A 255 14.96 -11.97 -28.19
C ALA A 255 15.71 -11.30 -29.33
N VAL A 256 15.72 -9.96 -29.39
CA VAL A 256 16.48 -9.18 -30.40
C VAL A 256 17.97 -9.47 -30.27
N THR A 257 18.51 -9.51 -29.06
CA THR A 257 19.93 -9.82 -28.83
C THR A 257 20.29 -11.22 -29.32
N ALA A 258 19.44 -12.22 -29.04
CA ALA A 258 19.63 -13.59 -29.51
C ALA A 258 19.65 -13.67 -31.04
N VAL A 259 18.71 -12.99 -31.72
CA VAL A 259 18.67 -12.94 -33.20
C VAL A 259 19.94 -12.30 -33.75
N LEU A 260 20.42 -11.18 -33.16
CA LEU A 260 21.65 -10.54 -33.59
C LEU A 260 22.88 -11.43 -33.42
N ILE A 261 22.98 -12.17 -32.31
CA ILE A 261 24.07 -13.14 -32.08
C ILE A 261 24.05 -14.24 -33.15
N ILE A 262 22.87 -14.82 -33.45
CA ILE A 262 22.72 -15.86 -34.48
C ILE A 262 23.14 -15.30 -35.84
N PHE A 263 22.70 -14.08 -36.18
CA PHE A 263 23.05 -13.44 -37.44
C PHE A 263 24.57 -13.21 -37.55
N LEU A 264 25.22 -12.70 -36.50
CA LEU A 264 26.67 -12.50 -36.48
C LEU A 264 27.47 -13.81 -36.48
N TRP A 265 26.86 -14.93 -36.05
CA TRP A 265 27.50 -16.26 -36.11
C TRP A 265 27.41 -16.91 -37.50
N GLN A 266 26.46 -16.48 -38.33
CA GLN A 266 26.26 -16.98 -39.70
C GLN A 266 27.08 -16.23 -40.74
N TYR A 267 27.63 -15.08 -40.39
CA TYR A 267 28.56 -14.25 -41.23
C TYR A 267 29.96 -14.21 -40.64
#